data_2fad0c60119f85fbff1dacfe3426886e
#
_entry.id   2fad0c60119f85fbff1dacfe3426886e
#
_cell.length_a   1.000
_cell.length_b   1.000
_cell.length_c   1.000
_cell.angle_alpha   90.00
_cell.angle_beta   90.00
_cell.angle_gamma   90.00
#
_symmetry.space_group_name_H-M   'P 1'
#
loop_
_entity.id
_entity.type
_entity.pdbx_description
1 polymer ?
#
loop_
_entity_poly.entity_id
_entity_poly.type
_entity_poly.pdbx_seq_one_letter_code
_entity_poly.pdbx_strand_id
1 'polypeptide(L)'
;PYKGQPDGLNDLLAGRVNMMPLTAALAMQHVKAGKLRALAVTTAKHASAAPELPTVAEAAKLPNYDVGTWFGLVAPAKVPEPVMRKLSADVAAVLAMPDMKAKFEGMGMEFAPQSGPDFDALVSSEFTRWGRVIKQAGIEPQ
;
A
#
# COMPACT_ATOMS: atom_id res chain seq x y z
N PRO A 1 8.83 -14.98 -10.48
CA PRO A 1 9.19 -13.75 -9.79
C PRO A 1 9.44 -12.62 -10.78
N TYR A 2 9.05 -11.38 -10.41
CA TYR A 2 9.27 -10.17 -11.20
C TYR A 2 10.10 -9.18 -10.39
N LYS A 3 10.88 -8.35 -11.06
CA LYS A 3 11.65 -7.28 -10.39
C LYS A 3 10.76 -6.16 -9.82
N GLY A 4 9.51 -6.07 -10.29
CA GLY A 4 8.55 -5.10 -9.80
C GLY A 4 7.16 -5.32 -10.39
N GLN A 5 6.18 -4.58 -9.88
CA GLN A 5 4.79 -4.67 -10.35
C GLN A 5 4.60 -4.33 -11.84
N PRO A 6 5.33 -3.35 -12.44
CA PRO A 6 5.16 -3.04 -13.87
C PRO A 6 5.46 -4.22 -14.80
N ASP A 7 6.51 -5.00 -14.51
CA ASP A 7 6.88 -6.16 -15.33
C ASP A 7 5.79 -7.25 -15.27
N GLY A 8 5.30 -7.54 -14.07
CA GLY A 8 4.20 -8.48 -13.87
C GLY A 8 2.89 -8.01 -14.50
N LEU A 9 2.61 -6.70 -14.46
CA LEU A 9 1.44 -6.11 -15.10
C LEU A 9 1.47 -6.31 -16.64
N ASN A 10 2.63 -6.15 -17.27
CA ASN A 10 2.77 -6.41 -18.71
C ASN A 10 2.44 -7.88 -19.04
N ASP A 11 2.88 -8.81 -18.21
CA ASP A 11 2.59 -10.23 -18.40
C ASP A 11 1.13 -10.58 -18.10
N LEU A 12 0.51 -9.91 -17.12
CA LEU A 12 -0.92 -10.04 -16.85
C LEU A 12 -1.76 -9.53 -18.04
N LEU A 13 -1.42 -8.36 -18.59
CA LEU A 13 -2.11 -7.79 -19.77
C LEU A 13 -1.93 -8.64 -21.02
N ALA A 14 -0.80 -9.34 -21.15
CA ALA A 14 -0.52 -10.27 -22.23
C ALA A 14 -1.11 -11.68 -22.01
N GLY A 15 -1.81 -11.92 -20.88
CA GLY A 15 -2.37 -13.23 -20.55
C GLY A 15 -1.36 -14.32 -20.18
N ARG A 16 -0.10 -13.95 -19.91
CA ARG A 16 0.94 -14.88 -19.44
C ARG A 16 0.80 -15.21 -17.94
N VAL A 17 0.15 -14.35 -17.20
CA VAL A 17 -0.24 -14.56 -15.79
C VAL A 17 -1.74 -14.40 -15.67
N ASN A 18 -2.38 -15.20 -14.84
CA ASN A 18 -3.83 -15.21 -14.71
C ASN A 18 -4.34 -14.21 -13.67
N MET A 19 -3.54 -13.92 -12.65
CA MET A 19 -3.89 -13.04 -11.54
C MET A 19 -2.63 -12.50 -10.87
N MET A 20 -2.70 -11.25 -10.37
CA MET A 20 -1.67 -10.73 -9.47
C MET A 20 -2.23 -9.63 -8.56
N PRO A 21 -1.66 -9.44 -7.36
CA PRO A 21 -1.93 -8.26 -6.56
C PRO A 21 -1.22 -7.03 -7.17
N LEU A 22 -1.96 -5.94 -7.32
CA LEU A 22 -1.47 -4.67 -7.86
C LEU A 22 -1.88 -3.53 -6.95
N THR A 23 -1.07 -2.49 -6.91
CA THR A 23 -1.53 -1.23 -6.30
C THR A 23 -2.67 -0.64 -7.14
N ALA A 24 -3.64 0.01 -6.47
CA ALA A 24 -4.76 0.63 -7.17
C ALA A 24 -4.30 1.63 -8.23
N ALA A 25 -3.24 2.39 -7.95
CA ALA A 25 -2.64 3.34 -8.88
C ALA A 25 -2.26 2.71 -10.24
N LEU A 26 -1.75 1.47 -10.24
CA LEU A 26 -1.40 0.75 -11.46
C LEU A 26 -2.59 0.03 -12.09
N ALA A 27 -3.50 -0.51 -11.28
CA ALA A 27 -4.59 -1.36 -11.75
C ALA A 27 -5.76 -0.58 -12.36
N MET A 28 -6.19 0.53 -11.72
CA MET A 28 -7.49 1.14 -12.00
C MET A 28 -7.63 1.71 -13.41
N GLN A 29 -6.56 2.21 -14.01
CA GLN A 29 -6.62 2.66 -15.42
C GLN A 29 -6.93 1.50 -16.38
N HIS A 30 -6.40 0.31 -16.14
CA HIS A 30 -6.64 -0.88 -16.95
C HIS A 30 -8.01 -1.51 -16.67
N VAL A 31 -8.47 -1.42 -15.44
CA VAL A 31 -9.84 -1.84 -15.07
C VAL A 31 -10.87 -0.96 -15.75
N LYS A 32 -10.72 0.38 -15.69
CA LYS A 32 -11.58 1.34 -16.39
C LYS A 32 -11.58 1.15 -17.89
N ALA A 33 -10.44 0.76 -18.46
CA ALA A 33 -10.31 0.46 -19.89
C ALA A 33 -10.82 -0.96 -20.27
N GLY A 34 -11.36 -1.73 -19.33
CA GLY A 34 -11.87 -3.08 -19.57
C GLY A 34 -10.79 -4.13 -19.88
N LYS A 35 -9.51 -3.79 -19.69
CA LYS A 35 -8.37 -4.70 -19.95
C LYS A 35 -8.08 -5.64 -18.77
N LEU A 36 -8.47 -5.25 -17.57
CA LEU A 36 -8.34 -6.03 -16.34
C LEU A 36 -9.69 -6.07 -15.62
N ARG A 37 -9.90 -7.13 -14.86
CA ARG A 37 -11.02 -7.27 -13.94
C ARG A 37 -10.48 -7.21 -12.51
N ALA A 38 -10.92 -6.23 -11.73
CA ALA A 38 -10.68 -6.21 -10.31
C ALA A 38 -11.59 -7.26 -9.62
N LEU A 39 -11.03 -8.02 -8.68
CA LEU A 39 -11.73 -9.11 -8.00
C LEU A 39 -12.07 -8.75 -6.55
N ALA A 40 -11.12 -8.18 -5.82
CA ALA A 40 -11.26 -7.78 -4.43
C ALA A 40 -10.14 -6.82 -4.05
N VAL A 41 -10.30 -6.11 -2.92
CA VAL A 41 -9.23 -5.34 -2.29
C VAL A 41 -8.62 -6.16 -1.14
N THR A 42 -7.31 -6.00 -0.92
CA THR A 42 -6.55 -6.77 0.07
C THR A 42 -6.57 -6.15 1.47
N THR A 43 -7.09 -4.94 1.59
CA THR A 43 -7.25 -4.21 2.86
C THR A 43 -8.46 -4.71 3.65
N ALA A 44 -8.45 -4.53 4.97
CA ALA A 44 -9.57 -4.90 5.84
C ALA A 44 -10.86 -4.11 5.55
N LYS A 45 -10.72 -2.90 5.00
CA LYS A 45 -11.84 -2.03 4.62
C LYS A 45 -11.92 -1.92 3.10
N HIS A 46 -13.12 -1.67 2.59
CA HIS A 46 -13.31 -1.32 1.18
C HIS A 46 -12.47 -0.09 0.80
N ALA A 47 -11.88 -0.11 -0.37
CA ALA A 47 -11.10 1.03 -0.87
C ALA A 47 -12.05 2.16 -1.30
N SER A 48 -11.75 3.39 -0.90
CA SER A 48 -12.52 4.56 -1.33
C SER A 48 -12.54 4.77 -2.84
N ALA A 49 -11.47 4.33 -3.52
CA ALA A 49 -11.35 4.41 -4.98
C ALA A 49 -12.16 3.34 -5.75
N ALA A 50 -12.65 2.30 -5.06
CA ALA A 50 -13.41 1.18 -5.63
C ALA A 50 -14.34 0.57 -4.57
N PRO A 51 -15.33 1.33 -4.07
CA PRO A 51 -16.18 0.91 -2.97
C PRO A 51 -17.07 -0.29 -3.29
N GLU A 52 -17.27 -0.57 -4.57
CA GLU A 52 -18.03 -1.72 -5.08
C GLU A 52 -17.28 -3.04 -4.99
N LEU A 53 -15.95 -3.02 -4.81
CA LEU A 53 -15.18 -4.24 -4.69
C LEU A 53 -15.24 -4.80 -3.27
N PRO A 54 -15.48 -6.12 -3.12
CA PRO A 54 -15.41 -6.76 -1.82
C PRO A 54 -13.97 -6.77 -1.29
N THR A 55 -13.80 -6.94 0.01
CA THR A 55 -12.49 -7.28 0.58
C THR A 55 -12.17 -8.76 0.36
N VAL A 56 -10.90 -9.13 0.36
CA VAL A 56 -10.49 -10.55 0.35
C VAL A 56 -11.03 -11.26 1.59
N ALA A 57 -11.07 -10.57 2.73
CA ALA A 57 -11.64 -11.12 3.96
C ALA A 57 -13.09 -11.59 3.78
N GLU A 58 -13.92 -10.78 3.10
CA GLU A 58 -15.32 -11.11 2.80
C GLU A 58 -15.43 -12.18 1.72
N ALA A 59 -14.79 -11.96 0.57
CA ALA A 59 -14.92 -12.82 -0.62
C ALA A 59 -14.39 -14.25 -0.39
N ALA A 60 -13.28 -14.38 0.36
CA ALA A 60 -12.64 -15.67 0.64
C ALA A 60 -12.99 -16.25 2.02
N LYS A 61 -13.84 -15.56 2.81
CA LYS A 61 -14.18 -15.93 4.20
C LYS A 61 -12.95 -16.11 5.08
N LEU A 62 -11.98 -15.22 4.94
CA LEU A 62 -10.72 -15.20 5.70
C LEU A 62 -10.79 -14.06 6.73
N PRO A 63 -11.31 -14.30 7.94
CA PRO A 63 -11.38 -13.28 8.97
C PRO A 63 -9.95 -12.80 9.31
N ASN A 64 -9.80 -11.52 9.56
CA ASN A 64 -8.53 -10.87 9.88
C ASN A 64 -7.52 -10.79 8.71
N TYR A 65 -7.93 -11.05 7.47
CA TYR A 65 -7.09 -10.75 6.33
C TYR A 65 -7.04 -9.24 6.09
N ASP A 66 -5.86 -8.69 6.23
CA ASP A 66 -5.57 -7.27 6.01
C ASP A 66 -4.14 -7.14 5.50
N VAL A 67 -4.00 -6.86 4.22
CA VAL A 67 -2.70 -6.67 3.56
C VAL A 67 -2.76 -5.37 2.77
N GLY A 68 -2.18 -4.33 3.34
CA GLY A 68 -2.03 -3.02 2.70
C GLY A 68 -0.57 -2.72 2.35
N THR A 69 -0.39 -1.80 1.41
CA THR A 69 0.91 -1.16 1.15
C THR A 69 0.84 0.26 1.68
N TRP A 70 1.83 0.66 2.43
CA TRP A 70 1.98 2.03 2.90
C TRP A 70 3.27 2.65 2.36
N PHE A 71 3.32 3.97 2.33
CA PHE A 71 4.48 4.75 1.92
C PHE A 71 4.86 5.70 3.05
N GLY A 72 6.15 5.84 3.31
CA GLY A 72 6.63 6.71 4.37
C GLY A 72 7.92 7.41 4.00
N LEU A 73 8.17 8.55 4.64
CA LEU A 73 9.44 9.25 4.57
C LEU A 73 10.26 8.88 5.81
N VAL A 74 11.49 8.51 5.60
CA VAL A 74 12.43 8.16 6.66
C VAL A 74 13.68 9.02 6.55
N ALA A 75 14.34 9.27 7.68
CA ALA A 75 15.59 9.98 7.73
C ALA A 75 16.69 9.13 8.42
N PRO A 76 17.97 9.38 8.18
CA PRO A 76 19.03 8.69 8.89
C PRO A 76 18.90 8.83 10.42
N ALA A 77 19.19 7.76 11.16
CA ALA A 77 19.02 7.73 12.62
C ALA A 77 19.80 8.79 13.41
N LYS A 78 20.84 9.35 12.82
CA LYS A 78 21.71 10.36 13.47
C LYS A 78 21.38 11.81 13.09
N VAL A 79 20.24 12.06 12.45
CA VAL A 79 19.79 13.44 12.18
C VAL A 79 19.52 14.15 13.51
N PRO A 80 20.06 15.36 13.74
CA PRO A 80 19.81 16.10 14.97
C PRO A 80 18.32 16.36 15.21
N GLU A 81 17.89 16.23 16.46
CA GLU A 81 16.47 16.33 16.82
C GLU A 81 15.79 17.64 16.38
N PRO A 82 16.43 18.83 16.45
CA PRO A 82 15.82 20.06 15.93
C PRO A 82 15.51 19.99 14.43
N VAL A 83 16.38 19.31 13.65
CA VAL A 83 16.19 19.13 12.20
C VAL A 83 15.04 18.15 11.96
N MET A 84 14.97 17.04 12.72
CA MET A 84 13.85 16.08 12.63
C MET A 84 12.51 16.74 12.95
N ARG A 85 12.45 17.54 14.02
CA ARG A 85 11.22 18.28 14.35
C ARG A 85 10.79 19.21 13.22
N LYS A 86 11.74 19.94 12.63
CA LYS A 86 11.42 20.82 11.50
C LYS A 86 10.92 20.03 10.29
N LEU A 87 11.61 18.97 9.90
CA LEU A 87 11.19 18.11 8.78
C LEU A 87 9.79 17.54 9.00
N SER A 88 9.52 17.02 10.19
CA SER A 88 8.19 16.48 10.53
C SER A 88 7.09 17.54 10.46
N ALA A 89 7.38 18.75 10.94
CA ALA A 89 6.44 19.87 10.87
C ALA A 89 6.19 20.30 9.41
N ASP A 90 7.23 20.40 8.60
CA ASP A 90 7.13 20.79 7.18
C ASP A 90 6.33 19.73 6.39
N VAL A 91 6.61 18.44 6.60
CA VAL A 91 5.85 17.34 5.98
C VAL A 91 4.38 17.36 6.41
N ALA A 92 4.13 17.55 7.71
CA ALA A 92 2.75 17.64 8.21
C ALA A 92 2.01 18.83 7.60
N ALA A 93 2.66 19.99 7.46
CA ALA A 93 2.09 21.16 6.82
C ALA A 93 1.74 20.91 5.34
N VAL A 94 2.64 20.25 4.60
CA VAL A 94 2.38 19.87 3.20
C VAL A 94 1.21 18.87 3.11
N LEU A 95 1.19 17.84 3.96
CA LEU A 95 0.11 16.85 3.97
C LEU A 95 -1.25 17.47 4.38
N ALA A 96 -1.25 18.55 5.16
CA ALA A 96 -2.46 19.29 5.52
C ALA A 96 -3.01 20.19 4.40
N MET A 97 -2.30 20.36 3.31
CA MET A 97 -2.78 21.16 2.17
C MET A 97 -4.02 20.52 1.55
N PRO A 98 -5.06 21.32 1.22
CA PRO A 98 -6.36 20.79 0.76
C PRO A 98 -6.27 19.92 -0.51
N ASP A 99 -5.31 20.21 -1.39
CA ASP A 99 -5.12 19.48 -2.65
C ASP A 99 -4.37 18.16 -2.48
N MET A 100 -3.65 17.96 -1.38
CA MET A 100 -2.86 16.74 -1.15
C MET A 100 -3.75 15.51 -1.00
N LYS A 101 -4.79 15.61 -0.18
CA LYS A 101 -5.77 14.53 -0.02
C LYS A 101 -6.35 14.10 -1.37
N ALA A 102 -6.84 15.07 -2.14
CA ALA A 102 -7.42 14.80 -3.46
C ALA A 102 -6.42 14.17 -4.44
N LYS A 103 -5.15 14.57 -4.39
CA LYS A 103 -4.08 13.98 -5.20
C LYS A 103 -3.84 12.51 -4.84
N PHE A 104 -3.72 12.17 -3.56
CA PHE A 104 -3.54 10.78 -3.12
C PHE A 104 -4.76 9.91 -3.46
N GLU A 105 -5.96 10.39 -3.17
CA GLU A 105 -7.20 9.68 -3.50
C GLU A 105 -7.36 9.49 -5.02
N GLY A 106 -6.98 10.49 -5.83
CA GLY A 106 -6.97 10.41 -7.29
C GLY A 106 -5.99 9.35 -7.83
N MET A 107 -4.95 9.02 -7.09
CA MET A 107 -4.03 7.91 -7.37
C MET A 107 -4.52 6.56 -6.82
N GLY A 108 -5.72 6.52 -6.23
CA GLY A 108 -6.26 5.30 -5.62
C GLY A 108 -5.62 4.94 -4.29
N MET A 109 -5.01 5.90 -3.61
CA MET A 109 -4.40 5.73 -2.28
C MET A 109 -5.34 6.26 -1.22
N GLU A 110 -5.45 5.55 -0.10
CA GLU A 110 -6.12 6.07 1.08
C GLU A 110 -5.22 7.10 1.78
N PHE A 111 -5.76 8.29 2.02
CA PHE A 111 -5.02 9.35 2.68
C PHE A 111 -5.19 9.26 4.20
N ALA A 112 -4.24 8.61 4.87
CA ALA A 112 -4.22 8.41 6.31
C ALA A 112 -2.83 8.76 6.89
N PRO A 113 -2.45 10.04 6.91
CA PRO A 113 -1.12 10.46 7.34
C PRO A 113 -0.90 10.14 8.83
N GLN A 114 0.25 9.54 9.10
CA GLN A 114 0.74 9.26 10.46
C GLN A 114 2.13 9.84 10.63
N SER A 115 2.50 10.21 11.83
CA SER A 115 3.85 10.74 12.13
C SER A 115 4.26 10.42 13.58
N GLY A 116 5.57 10.53 13.85
CA GLY A 116 6.12 10.30 15.18
C GLY A 116 5.83 8.91 15.72
N PRO A 117 5.43 8.78 17.01
CA PRO A 117 5.23 7.49 17.66
C PRO A 117 4.24 6.55 16.96
N ASP A 118 3.21 7.08 16.33
CA ASP A 118 2.22 6.26 15.63
C ASP A 118 2.82 5.63 14.38
N PHE A 119 3.65 6.37 13.63
CA PHE A 119 4.36 5.84 12.48
C PHE A 119 5.43 4.82 12.90
N ASP A 120 6.17 5.09 13.98
CA ASP A 120 7.16 4.15 14.53
C ASP A 120 6.50 2.84 14.98
N ALA A 121 5.33 2.91 15.60
CA ALA A 121 4.54 1.74 15.99
C ALA A 121 4.07 0.94 14.76
N LEU A 122 3.61 1.62 13.71
CA LEU A 122 3.24 0.98 12.45
C LEU A 122 4.43 0.21 11.88
N VAL A 123 5.59 0.87 11.69
CA VAL A 123 6.80 0.24 11.14
C VAL A 123 7.21 -0.98 11.95
N SER A 124 7.22 -0.87 13.29
CA SER A 124 7.61 -1.97 14.17
C SER A 124 6.64 -3.15 14.10
N SER A 125 5.34 -2.87 14.04
CA SER A 125 4.31 -3.91 13.93
C SER A 125 4.38 -4.64 12.59
N GLU A 126 4.56 -3.91 11.49
CA GLU A 126 4.69 -4.48 10.15
C GLU A 126 5.99 -5.31 10.03
N PHE A 127 7.11 -4.82 10.57
CA PHE A 127 8.35 -5.59 10.58
C PHE A 127 8.18 -6.93 11.30
N THR A 128 7.53 -6.93 12.47
CA THR A 128 7.26 -8.14 13.24
C THR A 128 6.30 -9.09 12.51
N ARG A 129 5.23 -8.54 11.93
CA ARG A 129 4.22 -9.29 11.21
C ARG A 129 4.82 -9.99 9.99
N TRP A 130 5.50 -9.23 9.13
CA TRP A 130 6.07 -9.78 7.90
C TRP A 130 7.23 -10.72 8.17
N GLY A 131 8.05 -10.48 9.19
CA GLY A 131 9.08 -11.41 9.63
C GLY A 131 8.51 -12.79 9.99
N ARG A 132 7.34 -12.82 10.64
CA ARG A 132 6.62 -14.06 10.93
C ARG A 132 6.09 -14.74 9.67
N VAL A 133 5.45 -13.97 8.78
CA VAL A 133 4.88 -14.50 7.54
C VAL A 133 5.97 -15.08 6.64
N ILE A 134 7.07 -14.38 6.43
CA ILE A 134 8.22 -14.83 5.64
C ILE A 134 8.77 -16.15 6.19
N LYS A 135 8.95 -16.22 7.51
CA LYS A 135 9.45 -17.44 8.17
C LYS A 135 8.47 -18.62 8.00
N GLN A 136 7.17 -18.38 8.17
CA GLN A 136 6.15 -19.43 8.00
C GLN A 136 6.00 -19.90 6.57
N ALA A 137 6.20 -19.01 5.61
CA ALA A 137 6.13 -19.33 4.18
C ALA A 137 7.43 -19.97 3.64
N GLY A 138 8.49 -20.09 4.44
CA GLY A 138 9.77 -20.65 4.00
C GLY A 138 10.47 -19.81 2.93
N ILE A 139 10.22 -18.48 2.91
CA ILE A 139 10.85 -17.58 1.95
C ILE A 139 12.26 -17.25 2.45
N GLU A 140 13.26 -17.64 1.68
CA GLU A 140 14.67 -17.32 1.98
C GLU A 140 15.01 -15.90 1.47
N PRO A 141 15.83 -15.14 2.23
CA PRO A 141 16.37 -13.86 1.75
C PRO A 141 17.17 -14.07 0.46
N GLN A 142 16.94 -13.21 -0.53
CA GLN A 142 17.71 -13.17 -1.77
C GLN A 142 18.82 -12.13 -1.68
#